data_e266d5bb6ae8405a13c64629404e07c4
#
_entry.id   e266d5bb6ae8405a13c64629404e07c4
#
_cell.length_a   1.000
_cell.length_b   1.000
_cell.length_c   1.000
_cell.angle_alpha   90.00
_cell.angle_beta   90.00
_cell.angle_gamma   90.00
#
_symmetry.space_group_name_H-M   'P 1'
#
loop_
_entity.id
_entity.type
_entity.pdbx_description
1 polymer ?
#
loop_
_entity_poly.entity_id
_entity_poly.type
_entity_poly.pdbx_seq_one_letter_code
_entity_poly.pdbx_strand_id
1 'polypeptide(L)'
;MPRDTGQYGLALRQFLPDLNNTEMGFYFLNYHSRTPIATGIRGGVTSSLTGTALGTALGHTGTARYFIEYPEDIHLYGFSFNSTGPGGSALQGEYSYRPNQPMQLATIELLLAGLGAANNITGDAAAANAVPIGTEISGYRRVHMHQMQLTATKVFSQVLGAEQLALMGEVGYTYLNLPAGLLFAGPGTHLPAPGSSTATSGGSVQPNGEGYATKGSSGYRLLMRLDFPGAIGAATLSPRIALSHDVNGVSPTFNEGAKALTFGLGFGYKQNWQADLAYTNYYGGRTYSGTDSSGVPSGQSADYASNSNPLKDRDFVALSVSYSF
;
A
#
# COMPACT_ATOMS: atom_id res chain seq x y z
N MET A 1 -9.78 -12.61 -15.69
CA MET A 1 -8.31 -12.74 -15.55
C MET A 1 -7.67 -11.95 -16.68
N PRO A 2 -6.47 -11.38 -16.50
CA PRO A 2 -5.75 -10.72 -17.58
C PRO A 2 -5.37 -11.75 -18.65
N ARG A 3 -5.04 -11.27 -19.85
CA ARG A 3 -4.52 -12.13 -20.92
C ARG A 3 -3.17 -12.74 -20.50
N ASP A 4 -2.87 -13.92 -20.95
CA ASP A 4 -1.55 -14.54 -20.75
C ASP A 4 -0.51 -13.99 -21.74
N THR A 5 -0.96 -13.45 -22.87
CA THR A 5 -0.13 -12.90 -23.95
C THR A 5 0.06 -11.39 -23.79
N GLY A 6 1.06 -10.83 -24.48
CA GLY A 6 1.31 -9.38 -24.49
C GLY A 6 2.22 -8.89 -23.38
N GLN A 7 2.75 -9.77 -22.53
CA GLN A 7 3.68 -9.43 -21.49
C GLN A 7 5.13 -9.72 -21.94
N TYR A 8 5.99 -8.72 -21.84
CA TYR A 8 7.39 -8.84 -22.23
C TYR A 8 8.25 -7.83 -21.48
N GLY A 9 9.55 -8.05 -21.47
CA GLY A 9 10.49 -7.16 -20.82
C GLY A 9 11.87 -7.25 -21.40
N LEU A 10 12.63 -6.19 -21.20
CA LEU A 10 14.04 -6.06 -21.55
C LEU A 10 14.81 -5.64 -20.30
N ALA A 11 15.97 -6.26 -20.07
CA ALA A 11 16.90 -5.87 -19.03
C ALA A 11 18.30 -5.74 -19.64
N LEU A 12 18.96 -4.63 -19.37
CA LEU A 12 20.36 -4.39 -19.66
C LEU A 12 21.09 -4.16 -18.34
N ARG A 13 22.22 -4.88 -18.16
CA ARG A 13 23.08 -4.69 -16.99
C ARG A 13 24.48 -4.37 -17.45
N GLN A 14 25.12 -3.43 -16.76
CA GLN A 14 26.48 -2.98 -17.02
C GLN A 14 27.24 -2.92 -15.72
N PHE A 15 28.37 -3.64 -15.67
CA PHE A 15 29.31 -3.56 -14.57
C PHE A 15 30.41 -2.53 -14.89
N LEU A 16 30.70 -1.66 -13.95
CA LEU A 16 31.64 -0.54 -14.04
C LEU A 16 32.67 -0.65 -12.89
N PRO A 17 33.78 -1.38 -13.08
CA PRO A 17 34.76 -1.59 -12.02
C PRO A 17 35.42 -0.28 -11.56
N ASP A 18 35.66 0.65 -12.47
CA ASP A 18 36.29 1.95 -12.17
C ASP A 18 35.37 2.91 -11.39
N LEU A 19 34.08 2.60 -11.31
CA LEU A 19 33.11 3.36 -10.53
C LEU A 19 32.73 2.58 -9.26
N ASN A 20 33.66 2.42 -8.34
CA ASN A 20 33.48 1.71 -7.06
C ASN A 20 32.83 0.31 -7.24
N ASN A 21 33.19 -0.42 -8.27
CA ASN A 21 32.60 -1.71 -8.63
C ASN A 21 31.05 -1.62 -8.74
N THR A 22 30.57 -0.60 -9.41
CA THR A 22 29.12 -0.38 -9.55
C THR A 22 28.54 -1.25 -10.67
N GLU A 23 27.47 -1.97 -10.36
CA GLU A 23 26.59 -2.58 -11.36
C GLU A 23 25.37 -1.65 -11.55
N MET A 24 25.06 -1.32 -12.79
CA MET A 24 23.86 -0.57 -13.19
C MET A 24 22.92 -1.49 -13.97
N GLY A 25 21.63 -1.36 -13.72
CA GLY A 25 20.55 -2.06 -14.42
C GLY A 25 19.55 -1.09 -15.01
N PHE A 26 19.16 -1.36 -16.26
CA PHE A 26 18.07 -0.64 -16.95
C PHE A 26 17.02 -1.64 -17.38
N TYR A 27 15.76 -1.31 -17.14
CA TYR A 27 14.65 -2.22 -17.32
C TYR A 27 13.51 -1.56 -18.07
N PHE A 28 12.89 -2.33 -18.96
CA PHE A 28 11.60 -2.02 -19.53
C PHE A 28 10.69 -3.22 -19.44
N LEU A 29 9.46 -3.03 -18.94
CA LEU A 29 8.45 -4.08 -18.85
C LEU A 29 7.13 -3.57 -19.42
N ASN A 30 6.44 -4.43 -20.16
CA ASN A 30 5.01 -4.36 -20.43
C ASN A 30 4.34 -5.55 -19.76
N TYR A 31 3.42 -5.29 -18.83
CA TYR A 31 2.79 -6.34 -18.05
C TYR A 31 1.32 -6.04 -17.75
N HIS A 32 0.59 -7.05 -17.32
CA HIS A 32 -0.80 -6.94 -16.92
C HIS A 32 -0.92 -6.98 -15.40
N SER A 33 -1.89 -6.24 -14.86
CA SER A 33 -2.15 -6.24 -13.42
C SER A 33 -2.56 -7.64 -12.96
N ARG A 34 -1.96 -8.08 -11.86
CA ARG A 34 -2.41 -9.25 -11.09
C ARG A 34 -3.25 -8.84 -9.88
N THR A 35 -3.31 -7.55 -9.60
CA THR A 35 -4.16 -7.00 -8.55
C THR A 35 -5.51 -6.66 -9.16
N PRO A 36 -6.60 -7.19 -8.61
CA PRO A 36 -7.96 -6.92 -9.09
C PRO A 36 -8.36 -5.47 -8.80
N ILE A 37 -9.14 -4.89 -9.71
CA ILE A 37 -9.75 -3.57 -9.58
C ILE A 37 -11.25 -3.72 -9.76
N ALA A 38 -12.03 -3.08 -8.89
CA ALA A 38 -13.49 -3.07 -8.99
C ALA A 38 -13.94 -1.94 -9.92
N THR A 39 -14.85 -2.25 -10.84
CA THR A 39 -15.52 -1.32 -11.75
C THR A 39 -17.04 -1.43 -11.55
N GLY A 40 -17.75 -0.32 -11.52
CA GLY A 40 -19.18 -0.26 -11.26
C GLY A 40 -20.03 -0.28 -12.52
N ILE A 41 -21.29 -0.67 -12.37
CA ILE A 41 -22.32 -0.52 -13.40
C ILE A 41 -23.50 0.23 -12.80
N ARG A 42 -23.90 1.33 -13.44
CA ARG A 42 -25.00 2.17 -13.01
C ARG A 42 -26.30 1.38 -12.89
N GLY A 43 -26.89 1.36 -11.69
CA GLY A 43 -28.19 0.76 -11.43
C GLY A 43 -29.35 1.70 -11.70
N GLY A 44 -30.53 1.12 -11.85
CA GLY A 44 -31.81 1.83 -11.98
C GLY A 44 -32.70 1.66 -10.76
N VAL A 45 -33.69 2.54 -10.62
CA VAL A 45 -34.75 2.40 -9.61
C VAL A 45 -35.68 1.27 -10.01
N THR A 46 -35.77 0.23 -9.19
CA THR A 46 -36.65 -0.94 -9.46
C THR A 46 -37.96 -0.91 -8.69
N SER A 47 -38.15 0.07 -7.79
CA SER A 47 -39.36 0.09 -6.97
C SER A 47 -39.96 1.49 -6.85
N SER A 48 -41.28 1.51 -6.65
CA SER A 48 -42.12 2.69 -6.43
C SER A 48 -41.94 3.36 -5.04
N LEU A 49 -40.87 3.07 -4.32
CA LEU A 49 -40.52 3.75 -3.06
C LEU A 49 -39.95 5.15 -3.33
N THR A 50 -40.54 5.85 -4.28
CA THR A 50 -40.21 7.24 -4.59
C THR A 50 -40.82 8.16 -3.54
N GLY A 51 -39.96 8.90 -2.86
CA GLY A 51 -40.40 9.95 -1.92
C GLY A 51 -39.48 10.18 -0.71
N THR A 52 -38.57 9.28 -0.42
CA THR A 52 -37.53 9.51 0.59
C THR A 52 -36.15 9.26 -0.01
N ALA A 53 -35.14 10.00 0.44
CA ALA A 53 -33.74 9.78 -0.01
C ALA A 53 -33.31 8.35 0.21
N LEU A 54 -33.76 7.68 1.27
CA LEU A 54 -33.48 6.27 1.56
C LEU A 54 -34.23 5.35 0.57
N GLY A 55 -35.48 5.63 0.23
CA GLY A 55 -36.25 4.84 -0.74
C GLY A 55 -35.66 4.93 -2.15
N THR A 56 -35.15 6.08 -2.55
CA THR A 56 -34.42 6.24 -3.82
C THR A 56 -33.11 5.48 -3.81
N ALA A 57 -32.31 5.58 -2.76
CA ALA A 57 -31.05 4.84 -2.63
C ALA A 57 -31.27 3.32 -2.63
N LEU A 58 -32.24 2.82 -1.87
CA LEU A 58 -32.59 1.39 -1.84
C LEU A 58 -33.19 0.90 -3.17
N GLY A 59 -33.90 1.76 -3.91
CA GLY A 59 -34.42 1.43 -5.23
C GLY A 59 -33.31 1.15 -6.27
N HIS A 60 -32.17 1.78 -6.14
CA HIS A 60 -31.02 1.56 -7.02
C HIS A 60 -30.22 0.31 -6.66
N THR A 61 -30.30 -0.19 -5.43
CA THR A 61 -29.49 -1.34 -4.97
C THR A 61 -29.79 -2.65 -5.70
N GLY A 62 -31.03 -2.83 -6.18
CA GLY A 62 -31.45 -4.06 -6.84
C GLY A 62 -30.84 -4.30 -8.22
N THR A 63 -30.33 -3.25 -8.88
CA THR A 63 -29.82 -3.34 -10.26
C THR A 63 -28.40 -2.80 -10.42
N ALA A 64 -27.86 -2.07 -9.45
CA ALA A 64 -26.46 -1.69 -9.45
C ALA A 64 -25.58 -2.95 -9.35
N ARG A 65 -24.55 -3.00 -10.15
CA ARG A 65 -23.64 -4.13 -10.24
C ARG A 65 -22.21 -3.67 -10.19
N TYR A 66 -21.30 -4.58 -9.94
CA TYR A 66 -19.87 -4.37 -10.11
C TYR A 66 -19.25 -5.63 -10.74
N PHE A 67 -18.09 -5.46 -11.31
CA PHE A 67 -17.24 -6.56 -11.75
C PHE A 67 -15.78 -6.26 -11.41
N ILE A 68 -14.99 -7.29 -11.46
CA ILE A 68 -13.56 -7.23 -11.20
C ILE A 68 -12.82 -7.32 -12.53
N GLU A 69 -11.95 -6.36 -12.77
CA GLU A 69 -11.08 -6.34 -13.93
C GLU A 69 -9.60 -6.30 -13.54
N TYR A 70 -8.76 -6.64 -14.48
CA TYR A 70 -7.31 -6.64 -14.35
C TYR A 70 -6.74 -5.78 -15.48
N PRO A 71 -6.41 -4.50 -15.20
CA PRO A 71 -5.89 -3.62 -16.25
C PRO A 71 -4.64 -4.18 -16.92
N GLU A 72 -4.63 -4.13 -18.23
CA GLU A 72 -3.57 -4.67 -19.06
C GLU A 72 -2.61 -3.57 -19.54
N ASP A 73 -1.47 -3.96 -20.12
CA ASP A 73 -0.50 -3.08 -20.80
C ASP A 73 0.03 -1.94 -19.91
N ILE A 74 0.49 -2.33 -18.71
CA ILE A 74 1.17 -1.42 -17.79
C ILE A 74 2.65 -1.37 -18.17
N HIS A 75 3.15 -0.18 -18.46
CA HIS A 75 4.56 0.03 -18.77
C HIS A 75 5.34 0.38 -17.52
N LEU A 76 6.53 -0.19 -17.39
CA LEU A 76 7.49 0.15 -16.35
C LEU A 76 8.86 0.40 -16.98
N TYR A 77 9.44 1.53 -16.63
CA TYR A 77 10.84 1.86 -16.88
C TYR A 77 11.57 1.85 -15.55
N GLY A 78 12.65 1.08 -15.46
CA GLY A 78 13.39 0.89 -14.22
C GLY A 78 14.87 1.21 -14.39
N PHE A 79 15.46 1.71 -13.33
CA PHE A 79 16.90 1.87 -13.15
C PHE A 79 17.29 1.32 -11.79
N SER A 80 18.39 0.58 -11.70
CA SER A 80 18.96 0.15 -10.43
C SER A 80 20.49 0.33 -10.43
N PHE A 81 21.04 0.45 -9.24
CA PHE A 81 22.48 0.35 -9.05
C PHE A 81 22.82 -0.42 -7.78
N ASN A 82 23.98 -1.07 -7.80
CA ASN A 82 24.61 -1.69 -6.64
C ASN A 82 26.10 -1.29 -6.66
N SER A 83 26.58 -0.69 -5.60
CA SER A 83 27.92 -0.08 -5.54
C SER A 83 28.56 -0.27 -4.18
N THR A 84 29.89 -0.27 -4.15
CA THR A 84 30.65 -0.17 -2.92
C THR A 84 30.66 1.28 -2.45
N GLY A 85 30.09 1.53 -1.27
CA GLY A 85 30.02 2.84 -0.65
C GLY A 85 31.18 3.13 0.31
N PRO A 86 31.14 4.29 0.98
CA PRO A 86 32.15 4.71 1.93
C PRO A 86 32.40 3.67 3.03
N GLY A 87 33.69 3.45 3.32
CA GLY A 87 34.14 2.51 4.35
C GLY A 87 33.79 1.05 4.06
N GLY A 88 33.57 0.66 2.79
CA GLY A 88 33.21 -0.70 2.40
C GLY A 88 31.75 -1.06 2.72
N SER A 89 30.85 -0.09 2.81
CA SER A 89 29.41 -0.36 2.84
C SER A 89 28.91 -0.80 1.46
N ALA A 90 27.81 -1.55 1.41
CA ALA A 90 27.09 -1.79 0.17
C ALA A 90 25.97 -0.73 0.04
N LEU A 91 25.92 -0.08 -1.12
CA LEU A 91 24.86 0.88 -1.46
C LEU A 91 24.08 0.33 -2.65
N GLN A 92 22.76 0.30 -2.51
CA GLN A 92 21.83 -0.16 -3.54
C GLN A 92 20.75 0.88 -3.72
N GLY A 93 20.35 1.11 -4.96
CA GLY A 93 19.27 2.02 -5.25
C GLY A 93 18.44 1.56 -6.43
N GLU A 94 17.16 1.87 -6.37
CA GLU A 94 16.21 1.57 -7.42
C GLU A 94 15.31 2.77 -7.69
N TYR A 95 15.01 2.97 -8.95
CA TYR A 95 14.00 3.90 -9.40
C TYR A 95 13.11 3.23 -10.43
N SER A 96 11.81 3.38 -10.30
CA SER A 96 10.85 2.93 -11.31
C SER A 96 9.85 4.02 -11.66
N TYR A 97 9.55 4.10 -12.95
CA TYR A 97 8.54 4.99 -13.50
C TYR A 97 7.50 4.19 -14.27
N ARG A 98 6.23 4.41 -13.92
CA ARG A 98 5.08 3.83 -14.61
C ARG A 98 4.20 4.97 -15.12
N PRO A 99 4.17 5.24 -16.43
CA PRO A 99 3.37 6.33 -17.00
C PRO A 99 1.87 6.07 -16.95
N ASN A 100 1.46 4.83 -16.76
CA ASN A 100 0.07 4.41 -16.87
C ASN A 100 -0.34 3.41 -15.78
N GLN A 101 0.14 3.60 -14.54
CA GLN A 101 -0.23 2.78 -13.39
C GLN A 101 -1.74 2.90 -13.11
N PRO A 102 -2.52 1.82 -13.16
CA PRO A 102 -3.90 1.86 -12.75
C PRO A 102 -4.01 2.00 -11.23
N MET A 103 -4.77 3.00 -10.80
CA MET A 103 -5.04 3.26 -9.40
C MET A 103 -6.55 3.19 -9.14
N GLN A 104 -6.96 2.30 -8.22
CA GLN A 104 -8.36 2.14 -7.82
C GLN A 104 -8.88 3.46 -7.25
N LEU A 105 -10.02 3.91 -7.75
CA LEU A 105 -10.80 4.99 -7.14
C LEU A 105 -11.38 4.53 -5.80
N ALA A 106 -11.67 5.46 -4.91
CA ALA A 106 -12.30 5.13 -3.64
C ALA A 106 -13.58 4.33 -3.87
N THR A 107 -13.66 3.14 -3.30
CA THR A 107 -14.75 2.20 -3.57
C THR A 107 -16.11 2.74 -3.17
N ILE A 108 -16.15 3.63 -2.16
CA ILE A 108 -17.36 4.30 -1.76
C ILE A 108 -17.87 5.29 -2.82
N GLU A 109 -16.95 6.04 -3.47
CA GLU A 109 -17.30 6.94 -4.57
C GLU A 109 -17.86 6.15 -5.75
N LEU A 110 -17.28 4.98 -6.05
CA LEU A 110 -17.75 4.08 -7.08
C LEU A 110 -19.13 3.50 -6.76
N LEU A 111 -19.36 3.14 -5.50
CA LEU A 111 -20.69 2.69 -5.03
C LEU A 111 -21.73 3.79 -5.20
N LEU A 112 -21.45 5.02 -4.74
CA LEU A 112 -22.35 6.16 -4.88
C LEU A 112 -22.65 6.47 -6.35
N ALA A 113 -21.63 6.41 -7.22
CA ALA A 113 -21.81 6.57 -8.66
C ALA A 113 -22.73 5.48 -9.25
N GLY A 114 -22.53 4.23 -8.87
CA GLY A 114 -23.39 3.10 -9.27
C GLY A 114 -24.84 3.26 -8.80
N LEU A 115 -25.05 3.89 -7.66
CA LEU A 115 -26.37 4.18 -7.11
C LEU A 115 -27.00 5.50 -7.66
N GLY A 116 -26.25 6.31 -8.42
CA GLY A 116 -26.69 7.62 -8.91
C GLY A 116 -26.77 8.69 -7.82
N ALA A 117 -26.07 8.49 -6.73
CA ALA A 117 -25.92 9.49 -5.68
C ALA A 117 -24.75 10.44 -6.01
N ALA A 118 -24.73 11.62 -5.41
CA ALA A 118 -23.63 12.57 -5.57
C ALA A 118 -22.29 11.94 -5.17
N ASN A 119 -21.27 12.13 -6.00
CA ASN A 119 -19.95 11.55 -5.82
C ASN A 119 -18.92 12.33 -6.66
N ASN A 120 -17.61 12.10 -6.44
CA ASN A 120 -16.56 12.81 -7.17
C ASN A 120 -16.24 12.21 -8.56
N ILE A 121 -16.84 11.08 -8.93
CA ILE A 121 -16.60 10.44 -10.24
C ILE A 121 -17.56 10.99 -11.30
N THR A 122 -18.86 11.09 -10.97
CA THR A 122 -19.91 11.48 -11.89
C THR A 122 -20.48 12.88 -11.61
N GLY A 123 -20.20 13.47 -10.45
CA GLY A 123 -20.61 14.79 -10.07
C GLY A 123 -21.71 14.85 -8.99
N ASP A 124 -22.49 15.92 -8.99
CA ASP A 124 -23.61 16.08 -8.07
C ASP A 124 -24.75 15.07 -8.32
N ALA A 125 -25.77 15.11 -7.49
CA ALA A 125 -26.88 14.18 -7.60
C ALA A 125 -27.62 14.24 -8.96
N ALA A 126 -27.68 15.41 -9.59
CA ALA A 126 -28.32 15.57 -10.88
C ALA A 126 -27.47 14.93 -11.99
N ALA A 127 -26.17 15.21 -12.01
CA ALA A 127 -25.21 14.62 -12.94
C ALA A 127 -25.12 13.09 -12.76
N ALA A 128 -25.05 12.60 -11.52
CA ALA A 128 -25.00 11.18 -11.22
C ALA A 128 -26.28 10.44 -11.67
N ASN A 129 -27.44 11.05 -11.51
CA ASN A 129 -28.71 10.49 -11.98
C ASN A 129 -28.86 10.55 -13.51
N ALA A 130 -28.22 11.50 -14.18
CA ALA A 130 -28.23 11.61 -15.64
C ALA A 130 -27.40 10.51 -16.33
N VAL A 131 -26.53 9.80 -15.61
CA VAL A 131 -25.80 8.66 -16.16
C VAL A 131 -26.77 7.55 -16.55
N PRO A 132 -26.81 7.08 -17.80
CA PRO A 132 -27.72 6.04 -18.24
C PRO A 132 -27.56 4.74 -17.44
N ILE A 133 -28.69 4.08 -17.16
CA ILE A 133 -28.72 2.77 -16.50
C ILE A 133 -27.95 1.75 -17.35
N GLY A 134 -27.13 0.93 -16.70
CA GLY A 134 -26.28 -0.06 -17.37
C GLY A 134 -24.94 0.51 -17.84
N THR A 135 -24.70 1.82 -17.69
CA THR A 135 -23.40 2.40 -18.03
C THR A 135 -22.30 1.87 -17.10
N GLU A 136 -21.19 1.48 -17.69
CA GLU A 136 -19.99 1.11 -16.98
C GLU A 136 -19.28 2.36 -16.44
N ILE A 137 -18.98 2.34 -15.15
CA ILE A 137 -18.29 3.42 -14.44
C ILE A 137 -16.93 2.87 -14.04
N SER A 138 -15.89 3.22 -14.80
CA SER A 138 -14.54 2.71 -14.54
C SER A 138 -14.12 3.01 -13.11
N GLY A 139 -13.69 1.97 -12.40
CA GLY A 139 -13.25 2.03 -11.02
C GLY A 139 -11.81 2.47 -10.83
N TYR A 140 -11.08 2.81 -11.90
CA TYR A 140 -9.68 3.25 -11.79
C TYR A 140 -9.37 4.39 -12.76
N ARG A 141 -8.24 5.02 -12.51
CA ARG A 141 -7.59 5.94 -13.45
C ARG A 141 -6.14 5.53 -13.61
N ARG A 142 -5.62 5.67 -14.83
CA ARG A 142 -4.20 5.51 -15.11
C ARG A 142 -3.48 6.80 -14.75
N VAL A 143 -2.46 6.67 -13.88
CA VAL A 143 -1.68 7.80 -13.38
C VAL A 143 -0.19 7.55 -13.57
N HIS A 144 0.59 8.62 -13.59
CA HIS A 144 2.04 8.50 -13.53
C HIS A 144 2.45 8.16 -12.09
N MET A 145 3.25 7.13 -11.94
CA MET A 145 3.79 6.68 -10.65
C MET A 145 5.30 6.62 -10.72
N HIS A 146 5.96 7.23 -9.75
CA HIS A 146 7.39 7.18 -9.54
C HIS A 146 7.66 6.53 -8.19
N GLN A 147 8.60 5.59 -8.16
CA GLN A 147 9.05 4.98 -6.91
C GLN A 147 10.57 5.03 -6.85
N MET A 148 11.10 5.37 -5.70
CA MET A 148 12.53 5.39 -5.40
C MET A 148 12.80 4.63 -4.11
N GLN A 149 13.92 3.91 -4.09
CA GLN A 149 14.41 3.19 -2.93
C GLN A 149 15.91 3.29 -2.86
N LEU A 150 16.44 3.50 -1.66
CA LEU A 150 17.87 3.49 -1.39
C LEU A 150 18.13 2.65 -0.15
N THR A 151 19.03 1.68 -0.27
CA THR A 151 19.45 0.78 0.80
C THR A 151 20.96 0.91 1.03
N ALA A 152 21.35 0.98 2.29
CA ALA A 152 22.75 0.94 2.72
C ALA A 152 22.91 -0.20 3.71
N THR A 153 23.94 -1.04 3.48
CA THR A 153 24.32 -2.12 4.39
C THR A 153 25.76 -1.98 4.81
N LYS A 154 26.03 -2.09 6.11
CA LYS A 154 27.39 -2.04 6.67
C LYS A 154 27.58 -3.16 7.68
N VAL A 155 28.69 -3.84 7.56
CA VAL A 155 29.15 -4.85 8.54
C VAL A 155 30.33 -4.29 9.32
N PHE A 156 30.28 -4.44 10.63
CA PHE A 156 31.34 -4.09 11.58
C PHE A 156 31.79 -5.37 12.29
N SER A 157 33.10 -5.58 12.39
CA SER A 157 33.67 -6.73 13.08
C SER A 157 33.91 -6.42 14.56
N GLN A 158 33.75 -7.41 15.41
CA GLN A 158 34.07 -7.38 16.86
C GLN A 158 33.37 -6.24 17.62
N VAL A 159 32.05 -6.13 17.52
CA VAL A 159 31.24 -5.11 18.16
C VAL A 159 30.36 -5.75 19.24
N LEU A 160 30.35 -5.17 20.45
CA LEU A 160 29.53 -5.61 21.59
C LEU A 160 29.74 -7.09 21.98
N GLY A 161 30.94 -7.61 21.77
CA GLY A 161 31.24 -9.04 22.02
C GLY A 161 30.75 -10.01 20.93
N ALA A 162 30.08 -9.52 19.91
CA ALA A 162 29.75 -10.29 18.71
C ALA A 162 30.95 -10.32 17.75
N GLU A 163 31.06 -11.38 16.95
CA GLU A 163 32.03 -11.44 15.85
C GLU A 163 31.72 -10.38 14.80
N GLN A 164 30.43 -10.19 14.50
CA GLN A 164 30.01 -9.13 13.59
C GLN A 164 28.68 -8.49 13.99
N LEU A 165 28.53 -7.22 13.62
CA LEU A 165 27.30 -6.46 13.60
C LEU A 165 26.98 -6.08 12.16
N ALA A 166 25.84 -6.53 11.64
CA ALA A 166 25.30 -6.07 10.37
C ALA A 166 24.19 -5.02 10.62
N LEU A 167 24.37 -3.85 10.00
CA LEU A 167 23.36 -2.78 9.97
C LEU A 167 22.87 -2.61 8.54
N MET A 168 21.56 -2.54 8.35
CA MET A 168 20.91 -2.22 7.10
C MET A 168 19.88 -1.12 7.32
N GLY A 169 19.93 -0.10 6.50
CA GLY A 169 18.94 0.98 6.45
C GLY A 169 18.42 1.13 5.03
N GLU A 170 17.10 1.30 4.91
CA GLU A 170 16.42 1.51 3.65
C GLU A 170 15.46 2.68 3.78
N VAL A 171 15.43 3.54 2.78
CA VAL A 171 14.43 4.60 2.63
C VAL A 171 13.70 4.45 1.30
N GLY A 172 12.40 4.69 1.30
CA GLY A 172 11.56 4.61 0.11
C GLY A 172 10.68 5.84 -0.03
N TYR A 173 10.40 6.20 -1.27
CA TYR A 173 9.49 7.27 -1.63
C TYR A 173 8.64 6.88 -2.85
N THR A 174 7.35 7.16 -2.79
CA THR A 174 6.42 6.99 -3.90
C THR A 174 5.76 8.33 -4.21
N TYR A 175 5.74 8.69 -5.49
CA TYR A 175 5.00 9.85 -6.00
C TYR A 175 3.96 9.39 -7.03
N LEU A 176 2.73 9.87 -6.87
CA LEU A 176 1.58 9.63 -7.72
C LEU A 176 1.08 10.96 -8.29
N ASN A 177 1.00 11.09 -9.61
CA ASN A 177 0.38 12.25 -10.24
C ASN A 177 -1.14 12.07 -10.26
N LEU A 178 -1.78 12.23 -9.08
CA LEU A 178 -3.21 12.05 -8.92
C LEU A 178 -3.98 13.23 -9.51
N PRO A 179 -5.00 13.01 -10.37
CA PRO A 179 -5.91 14.03 -10.85
C PRO A 179 -6.62 14.75 -9.69
N ALA A 180 -6.80 16.06 -9.84
CA ALA A 180 -7.58 16.83 -8.88
C ALA A 180 -9.06 16.41 -8.91
N GLY A 181 -9.71 16.47 -7.75
CA GLY A 181 -11.15 16.19 -7.61
C GLY A 181 -11.51 14.71 -7.58
N LEU A 182 -10.56 13.79 -7.77
CA LEU A 182 -10.80 12.36 -7.62
C LEU A 182 -10.13 11.83 -6.35
N LEU A 183 -10.79 10.87 -5.72
CA LEU A 183 -10.31 10.19 -4.54
C LEU A 183 -9.89 8.78 -4.91
N PHE A 184 -8.72 8.37 -4.46
CA PHE A 184 -8.16 7.06 -4.74
C PHE A 184 -8.16 6.22 -3.47
N ALA A 185 -8.37 4.91 -3.63
CA ALA A 185 -8.46 3.98 -2.51
C ALA A 185 -7.26 4.08 -1.58
N GLY A 186 -7.54 4.02 -0.30
CA GLY A 186 -6.57 4.02 0.78
C GLY A 186 -7.20 3.38 2.02
N PRO A 187 -6.43 3.13 3.08
CA PRO A 187 -6.92 2.47 4.28
C PRO A 187 -7.93 3.30 5.09
N GLY A 188 -8.00 4.61 4.84
CA GLY A 188 -8.88 5.54 5.55
C GLY A 188 -10.22 5.79 4.87
N THR A 189 -10.57 5.03 3.84
CA THR A 189 -11.86 5.18 3.16
C THR A 189 -12.99 4.75 4.09
N HIS A 190 -13.86 5.67 4.47
CA HIS A 190 -15.06 5.41 5.26
C HIS A 190 -16.29 5.97 4.56
N LEU A 191 -17.42 5.33 4.82
CA LEU A 191 -18.72 5.80 4.40
C LEU A 191 -19.06 7.07 5.21
N PRO A 192 -19.46 8.18 4.56
CA PRO A 192 -20.21 9.20 5.29
C PRO A 192 -21.45 8.55 5.89
N ALA A 193 -21.73 8.82 7.15
CA ALA A 193 -22.92 8.25 7.80
C ALA A 193 -24.19 8.67 7.03
N PRO A 194 -25.20 7.79 6.94
CA PRO A 194 -26.48 8.14 6.35
C PRO A 194 -27.07 9.38 7.04
N GLY A 195 -27.32 10.43 6.28
CA GLY A 195 -27.83 11.71 6.83
C GLY A 195 -26.78 12.80 7.04
N SER A 196 -25.52 12.52 6.74
CA SER A 196 -24.46 13.53 6.74
C SER A 196 -24.84 14.72 5.86
N SER A 197 -24.73 15.94 6.42
CA SER A 197 -25.06 17.20 5.71
C SER A 197 -24.12 17.45 4.51
N THR A 198 -23.02 16.75 4.39
CA THR A 198 -22.11 16.80 3.25
C THR A 198 -22.70 16.13 1.99
N ALA A 199 -23.65 15.22 2.16
CA ALA A 199 -24.35 14.56 1.04
C ALA A 199 -25.52 15.39 0.47
N THR A 200 -25.93 16.50 1.06
CA THR A 200 -27.22 17.11 0.77
C THR A 200 -27.17 18.52 0.19
N SER A 201 -26.07 19.21 0.17
CA SER A 201 -26.03 20.58 -0.32
C SER A 201 -25.44 20.72 -1.71
N GLY A 202 -26.09 20.16 -2.76
CA GLY A 202 -25.91 20.59 -4.17
C GLY A 202 -24.49 20.79 -4.71
N GLY A 203 -23.51 20.49 -3.92
CA GLY A 203 -22.09 20.52 -4.24
C GLY A 203 -21.53 19.10 -4.32
N SER A 204 -20.45 18.93 -5.02
CA SER A 204 -19.66 17.71 -4.99
C SER A 204 -19.53 17.23 -3.54
N VAL A 205 -19.78 15.95 -3.30
CA VAL A 205 -19.46 15.32 -2.02
C VAL A 205 -17.97 15.55 -1.80
N GLN A 206 -17.66 16.55 -0.97
CA GLN A 206 -16.30 16.67 -0.45
C GLN A 206 -16.27 15.65 0.70
N PRO A 207 -15.66 14.50 0.53
CA PRO A 207 -15.44 13.64 1.67
C PRO A 207 -14.47 14.41 2.56
N ASN A 208 -14.95 14.86 3.70
CA ASN A 208 -14.11 15.37 4.77
C ASN A 208 -13.26 14.23 5.35
N GLY A 209 -12.99 13.21 4.57
CA GLY A 209 -12.24 12.03 4.97
C GLY A 209 -10.79 12.19 4.57
N GLU A 210 -9.92 11.95 5.50
CA GLU A 210 -8.51 11.69 5.28
C GLU A 210 -8.32 10.18 4.99
N GLY A 211 -7.11 9.78 4.58
CA GLY A 211 -6.80 8.35 4.39
C GLY A 211 -6.96 7.83 2.97
N TYR A 212 -7.26 8.69 2.04
CA TYR A 212 -7.15 8.42 0.62
C TYR A 212 -5.69 8.50 0.15
N ALA A 213 -5.39 7.88 -0.99
CA ALA A 213 -4.05 7.95 -1.55
C ALA A 213 -3.60 9.41 -1.76
N THR A 214 -2.37 9.68 -1.38
CA THR A 214 -1.72 11.00 -1.46
C THR A 214 -0.74 11.06 -2.62
N LYS A 215 -0.40 12.27 -3.09
CA LYS A 215 0.59 12.44 -4.15
C LYS A 215 1.97 11.96 -3.76
N GLY A 216 2.38 12.18 -2.52
CA GLY A 216 3.67 11.75 -1.99
C GLY A 216 3.49 10.85 -0.78
N SER A 217 4.32 9.82 -0.67
CA SER A 217 4.38 8.95 0.50
C SER A 217 5.80 8.43 0.70
N SER A 218 6.21 8.19 1.95
CA SER A 218 7.56 7.77 2.27
C SER A 218 7.63 6.96 3.56
N GLY A 219 8.68 6.16 3.65
CA GLY A 219 8.95 5.38 4.84
C GLY A 219 10.39 4.89 4.87
N TYR A 220 10.74 4.20 5.96
CA TYR A 220 12.05 3.60 6.12
C TYR A 220 11.96 2.24 6.79
N ARG A 221 13.01 1.43 6.59
CA ARG A 221 13.24 0.14 7.23
C ARG A 221 14.64 0.15 7.82
N LEU A 222 14.80 -0.40 9.02
CA LEU A 222 16.08 -0.56 9.69
C LEU A 222 16.21 -2.01 10.16
N LEU A 223 17.39 -2.61 9.99
CA LEU A 223 17.71 -3.92 10.51
C LEU A 223 19.07 -3.87 11.19
N MET A 224 19.14 -4.43 12.38
CA MET A 224 20.35 -4.69 13.12
C MET A 224 20.42 -6.18 13.46
N ARG A 225 21.57 -6.82 13.19
CA ARG A 225 21.83 -8.22 13.54
C ARG A 225 23.23 -8.34 14.11
N LEU A 226 23.34 -9.05 15.21
CA LEU A 226 24.61 -9.44 15.80
C LEU A 226 24.80 -10.94 15.64
N ASP A 227 26.01 -11.37 15.39
CA ASP A 227 26.35 -12.81 15.27
C ASP A 227 27.36 -13.18 16.35
N PHE A 228 27.02 -14.17 17.19
CA PHE A 228 27.83 -14.71 18.28
C PHE A 228 28.14 -16.18 18.00
N PRO A 229 29.21 -16.50 17.28
CA PRO A 229 29.62 -17.89 17.09
C PRO A 229 30.14 -18.49 18.39
N GLY A 230 29.82 -19.74 18.63
CA GLY A 230 30.24 -20.42 19.85
C GLY A 230 29.57 -19.95 21.14
N ALA A 231 28.48 -19.21 21.06
CA ALA A 231 27.77 -18.69 22.22
C ALA A 231 27.28 -19.79 23.18
N ILE A 232 26.87 -20.94 22.64
CA ILE A 232 26.49 -22.14 23.40
C ILE A 232 27.17 -23.33 22.74
N GLY A 233 28.36 -23.70 23.20
CA GLY A 233 29.15 -24.77 22.59
C GLY A 233 29.50 -24.46 21.13
N ALA A 234 29.04 -25.28 20.18
CA ALA A 234 29.27 -25.07 18.74
C ALA A 234 28.14 -24.29 18.06
N ALA A 235 27.22 -23.72 18.82
CA ALA A 235 26.11 -22.98 18.26
C ALA A 235 26.41 -21.51 18.06
N THR A 236 25.92 -20.95 16.95
CA THR A 236 25.88 -19.51 16.69
C THR A 236 24.53 -18.95 17.08
N LEU A 237 24.51 -17.88 17.84
CA LEU A 237 23.32 -17.11 18.14
C LEU A 237 23.32 -15.80 17.34
N SER A 238 22.18 -15.46 16.75
CA SER A 238 22.02 -14.28 15.89
C SER A 238 20.79 -13.46 16.31
N PRO A 239 20.89 -12.69 17.40
CA PRO A 239 19.82 -11.74 17.76
C PRO A 239 19.73 -10.63 16.70
N ARG A 240 18.49 -10.22 16.41
CA ARG A 240 18.19 -9.13 15.47
C ARG A 240 17.03 -8.28 15.94
N ILE A 241 17.06 -7.03 15.53
CA ILE A 241 15.97 -6.08 15.66
C ILE A 241 15.69 -5.50 14.28
N ALA A 242 14.41 -5.50 13.88
CA ALA A 242 13.97 -4.84 12.67
C ALA A 242 12.85 -3.85 12.99
N LEU A 243 12.94 -2.65 12.41
CA LEU A 243 11.97 -1.58 12.53
C LEU A 243 11.49 -1.16 11.15
N SER A 244 10.19 -1.04 10.97
CA SER A 244 9.60 -0.39 9.80
C SER A 244 8.71 0.77 10.24
N HIS A 245 8.74 1.85 9.46
CA HIS A 245 7.89 3.01 9.70
C HIS A 245 7.51 3.66 8.37
N ASP A 246 6.23 3.70 8.10
CA ASP A 246 5.64 4.47 7.02
C ASP A 246 5.39 5.88 7.55
N VAL A 247 6.27 6.82 7.18
CA VAL A 247 6.37 8.12 7.86
C VAL A 247 5.26 9.06 7.44
N ASN A 248 5.00 9.13 6.16
CA ASN A 248 4.09 10.12 5.60
C ASN A 248 3.35 9.60 4.37
N GLY A 249 2.09 10.01 4.24
CA GLY A 249 1.26 9.79 3.08
C GLY A 249 0.74 8.35 2.92
N VAL A 250 -0.13 8.19 1.94
CA VAL A 250 -0.81 6.93 1.61
C VAL A 250 -0.60 6.61 0.14
N SER A 251 -0.16 5.40 -0.14
CA SER A 251 0.04 4.86 -1.48
C SER A 251 -0.07 3.33 -1.46
N PRO A 252 0.04 2.63 -2.59
CA PRO A 252 0.15 1.17 -2.58
C PRO A 252 1.33 0.62 -1.78
N THR A 253 2.34 1.46 -1.48
CA THR A 253 3.57 1.06 -0.78
C THR A 253 3.58 1.46 0.69
N PHE A 254 2.98 2.59 1.05
CA PHE A 254 3.05 3.19 2.37
C PHE A 254 1.67 3.55 2.92
N ASN A 255 1.50 3.33 4.24
CA ASN A 255 0.32 3.70 5.02
C ASN A 255 0.74 4.56 6.20
N GLU A 256 0.47 5.86 6.14
CA GLU A 256 0.94 6.88 7.08
C GLU A 256 0.86 6.47 8.56
N GLY A 257 2.00 6.54 9.24
CA GLY A 257 2.14 6.26 10.66
C GLY A 257 2.18 4.76 11.03
N ALA A 258 2.02 3.85 10.06
CA ALA A 258 2.10 2.41 10.31
C ALA A 258 3.53 2.01 10.70
N LYS A 259 3.66 1.20 11.76
CA LYS A 259 4.93 0.74 12.31
C LYS A 259 4.90 -0.74 12.60
N ALA A 260 6.06 -1.37 12.47
CA ALA A 260 6.28 -2.72 12.98
C ALA A 260 7.68 -2.81 13.60
N LEU A 261 7.76 -3.50 14.74
CA LEU A 261 9.00 -3.78 15.45
C LEU A 261 9.10 -5.30 15.64
N THR A 262 10.18 -5.86 15.12
CA THR A 262 10.46 -7.29 15.25
C THR A 262 11.71 -7.50 16.08
N PHE A 263 11.60 -8.40 17.07
CA PHE A 263 12.73 -8.98 17.76
C PHE A 263 12.87 -10.42 17.30
N GLY A 264 14.05 -10.80 16.86
CA GLY A 264 14.32 -12.16 16.39
C GLY A 264 15.58 -12.73 16.99
N LEU A 265 15.61 -14.05 17.12
CA LEU A 265 16.76 -14.82 17.54
C LEU A 265 16.97 -16.00 16.59
N GLY A 266 18.04 -15.90 15.79
CA GLY A 266 18.51 -17.01 14.99
C GLY A 266 19.42 -17.92 15.81
N PHE A 267 19.34 -19.22 15.56
CA PHE A 267 20.17 -20.26 16.12
C PHE A 267 20.69 -21.17 15.02
N GLY A 268 22.00 -21.35 14.93
CA GLY A 268 22.64 -22.27 13.98
C GLY A 268 23.53 -23.25 14.74
N TYR A 269 23.44 -24.56 14.45
CA TYR A 269 24.28 -25.56 15.07
C TYR A 269 24.84 -26.55 14.05
N LYS A 270 26.17 -26.71 14.04
CA LYS A 270 26.91 -27.64 13.19
C LYS A 270 26.55 -27.58 11.69
N GLN A 271 26.17 -26.40 11.18
CA GLN A 271 25.77 -26.14 9.81
C GLN A 271 24.49 -26.88 9.33
N ASN A 272 24.02 -27.87 10.09
CA ASN A 272 22.88 -28.70 9.74
C ASN A 272 21.57 -28.21 10.34
N TRP A 273 21.59 -27.71 11.57
CA TRP A 273 20.41 -27.24 12.28
C TRP A 273 20.33 -25.72 12.23
N GLN A 274 19.18 -25.25 11.88
CA GLN A 274 18.84 -23.84 11.95
C GLN A 274 17.47 -23.71 12.65
N ALA A 275 17.38 -22.79 13.59
CA ALA A 275 16.12 -22.39 14.22
C ALA A 275 16.04 -20.86 14.20
N ASP A 276 14.84 -20.35 14.11
CA ASP A 276 14.54 -18.93 14.16
C ASP A 276 13.28 -18.70 14.96
N LEU A 277 13.39 -17.87 15.98
CA LEU A 277 12.26 -17.40 16.79
C LEU A 277 12.14 -15.89 16.60
N ALA A 278 10.96 -15.40 16.25
CA ALA A 278 10.70 -13.99 16.11
C ALA A 278 9.36 -13.59 16.71
N TYR A 279 9.32 -12.43 17.34
CA TYR A 279 8.10 -11.74 17.74
C TYR A 279 7.99 -10.42 16.99
N THR A 280 6.85 -10.18 16.37
CA THR A 280 6.56 -8.94 15.66
C THR A 280 5.35 -8.25 16.29
N ASN A 281 5.56 -6.99 16.67
CA ASN A 281 4.52 -6.09 17.16
C ASN A 281 4.17 -5.08 16.06
N TYR A 282 2.89 -5.01 15.71
CA TYR A 282 2.33 -4.02 14.78
C TYR A 282 1.62 -2.92 15.55
N TYR A 283 2.07 -1.69 15.38
CA TYR A 283 1.54 -0.56 16.13
C TYR A 283 1.51 0.73 15.30
N GLY A 284 0.98 1.80 15.89
CA GLY A 284 0.84 3.07 15.21
C GLY A 284 -0.22 3.04 14.13
N GLY A 285 0.00 3.78 13.06
CA GLY A 285 -0.98 4.06 12.03
C GLY A 285 -1.82 5.28 12.39
N ARG A 286 -2.12 6.11 11.37
CA ARG A 286 -3.02 7.23 11.52
C ARG A 286 -4.46 6.71 11.64
N THR A 287 -5.20 7.20 12.59
CA THR A 287 -6.63 6.94 12.72
C THR A 287 -7.38 8.07 12.00
N TYR A 288 -8.25 7.69 11.10
CA TYR A 288 -9.07 8.59 10.33
C TYR A 288 -10.46 8.64 10.92
N SER A 289 -10.87 9.80 11.45
CA SER A 289 -12.19 9.99 12.06
C SER A 289 -13.22 10.33 11.00
N GLY A 290 -14.41 9.76 11.11
CA GLY A 290 -15.58 10.22 10.40
C GLY A 290 -16.00 11.61 10.88
N THR A 291 -16.53 12.42 9.97
CA THR A 291 -16.93 13.81 10.28
C THR A 291 -18.37 13.93 10.76
N ASP A 292 -19.14 12.86 10.73
CA ASP A 292 -20.53 12.87 11.12
C ASP A 292 -20.73 12.23 12.50
N SER A 293 -21.10 13.10 13.45
CA SER A 293 -21.48 12.67 14.81
C SER A 293 -22.97 12.36 14.93
N SER A 294 -23.76 12.50 13.87
CA SER A 294 -25.20 12.19 13.90
C SER A 294 -25.40 10.67 14.04
N GLY A 295 -26.03 10.26 15.12
CA GLY A 295 -26.26 8.84 15.43
C GLY A 295 -25.22 8.20 16.33
N VAL A 296 -24.18 8.93 16.75
CA VAL A 296 -23.24 8.47 17.79
C VAL A 296 -23.84 8.76 19.16
N PRO A 297 -23.85 7.77 20.09
CA PRO A 297 -24.30 8.02 21.45
C PRO A 297 -23.51 9.15 22.12
N SER A 298 -24.20 9.96 22.91
CA SER A 298 -23.58 11.08 23.63
C SER A 298 -22.37 10.61 24.44
N GLY A 299 -21.20 11.26 24.22
CA GLY A 299 -19.94 10.93 24.88
C GLY A 299 -19.05 9.94 24.13
N GLN A 300 -19.45 9.44 22.97
CA GLN A 300 -18.56 8.69 22.07
C GLN A 300 -18.11 9.60 20.94
N SER A 301 -16.86 9.45 20.50
CA SER A 301 -16.40 10.14 19.30
C SER A 301 -16.97 9.46 18.06
N ALA A 302 -17.22 10.25 17.02
CA ALA A 302 -17.66 9.75 15.71
C ALA A 302 -16.57 8.97 14.97
N ASP A 303 -15.80 8.19 15.72
CA ASP A 303 -14.70 7.40 15.19
C ASP A 303 -15.22 6.16 14.47
N TYR A 304 -15.65 6.34 13.25
CA TYR A 304 -15.60 5.25 12.28
C TYR A 304 -14.13 5.05 11.92
N ALA A 305 -13.34 4.68 12.93
CA ALA A 305 -11.92 4.70 12.81
C ALA A 305 -11.44 3.58 11.94
N SER A 306 -11.21 3.85 10.66
CA SER A 306 -10.25 3.05 9.93
C SER A 306 -8.85 3.52 10.33
N ASN A 307 -8.03 2.60 10.77
CA ASN A 307 -6.61 2.84 11.03
C ASN A 307 -5.82 2.53 9.76
N SER A 308 -4.82 3.36 9.45
CA SER A 308 -3.94 3.14 8.29
C SER A 308 -3.10 1.86 8.41
N ASN A 309 -2.91 1.35 9.62
CA ASN A 309 -2.21 0.08 9.84
C ASN A 309 -3.23 -1.07 9.94
N PRO A 310 -3.46 -1.84 8.87
CA PRO A 310 -4.43 -2.93 8.88
C PRO A 310 -3.99 -4.12 9.74
N LEU A 311 -2.73 -4.13 10.16
CA LEU A 311 -2.14 -5.16 11.01
C LEU A 311 -2.04 -4.72 12.49
N LYS A 312 -2.50 -3.52 12.82
CA LYS A 312 -2.53 -3.06 14.21
C LYS A 312 -3.25 -4.10 15.08
N ASP A 313 -2.67 -4.38 16.24
CA ASP A 313 -3.16 -5.39 17.21
C ASP A 313 -3.16 -6.84 16.66
N ARG A 314 -2.36 -7.11 15.61
CA ARG A 314 -2.16 -8.46 15.04
C ARG A 314 -0.73 -8.94 15.25
N ASP A 315 -0.25 -8.78 16.45
CA ASP A 315 1.07 -9.25 16.84
C ASP A 315 1.17 -10.77 16.72
N PHE A 316 2.35 -11.26 16.38
CA PHE A 316 2.53 -12.69 16.27
C PHE A 316 3.93 -13.16 16.70
N VAL A 317 4.02 -14.41 17.07
CA VAL A 317 5.26 -15.15 17.28
C VAL A 317 5.40 -16.16 16.14
N ALA A 318 6.58 -16.22 15.55
CA ALA A 318 6.94 -17.21 14.55
C ALA A 318 8.12 -18.05 15.03
N LEU A 319 8.03 -19.36 14.88
CA LEU A 319 9.11 -20.31 15.11
C LEU A 319 9.30 -21.14 13.85
N SER A 320 10.51 -21.19 13.34
CA SER A 320 10.91 -22.13 12.29
C SER A 320 12.11 -22.98 12.74
N VAL A 321 12.14 -24.23 12.35
CA VAL A 321 13.27 -25.14 12.56
C VAL A 321 13.51 -25.89 11.28
N SER A 322 14.76 -25.92 10.84
CA SER A 322 15.18 -26.66 9.65
C SER A 322 16.43 -27.51 9.92
N TYR A 323 16.50 -28.63 9.23
CA TYR A 323 17.65 -29.53 9.24
C TYR A 323 18.06 -29.86 7.80
N SER A 324 19.33 -29.72 7.52
CA SER A 324 19.94 -30.07 6.22
C SER A 324 20.82 -31.31 6.39
N PHE A 325 20.59 -32.35 5.60
CA PHE A 325 21.38 -33.61 5.60
C PHE A 325 22.25 -33.77 4.36
#